data_2e447f97beaa31a5b7cdace722f0d5d1
#
_entry.id   2e447f97beaa31a5b7cdace722f0d5d1
#
_cell.length_a   1.000
_cell.length_b   1.000
_cell.length_c   1.000
_cell.angle_alpha   90.00
_cell.angle_beta   90.00
_cell.angle_gamma   90.00
#
_symmetry.space_group_name_H-M   'P 1'
#
loop_
_entity.id
_entity.type
_entity.pdbx_description
1 polymer ?
#
loop_
_entity_poly.entity_id
_entity_poly.type
_entity_poly.pdbx_seq_one_letter_code
_entity_poly.pdbx_strand_id
1 'polypeptide(L)'
;EGWLMDKIYDAIQKLGFSQYESKAYIALLQNSPVTGYELSKRSGVPRSMIYEVINKLNDKGAIYLIPAEPMKYSPVPAQKLLERIRNNIDGTLNFLESSLLNLEQLREVDVISHINGTELVTAEILSLIDEAKSELWLSVWHPQAAKLAEKVKQAEGRKVNVLSMIFGDKNCTLGSTFHHDYMTAEVVKARIGG
;
A
#
# COMPACT_ATOMS: atom_id res chain seq x y z
N GLU A 1 4.38 4.01 -24.83
CA GLU A 1 5.31 2.98 -24.29
C GLU A 1 6.11 3.50 -23.08
N GLY A 2 6.61 4.75 -23.05
CA GLY A 2 7.38 5.30 -21.93
C GLY A 2 6.63 5.29 -20.59
N TRP A 3 5.39 5.75 -20.55
CA TRP A 3 4.56 5.79 -19.36
C TRP A 3 4.34 4.41 -18.69
N LEU A 4 4.19 3.34 -19.49
CA LEU A 4 4.07 1.98 -18.96
C LEU A 4 5.36 1.51 -18.31
N MET A 5 6.50 1.82 -18.93
CA MET A 5 7.82 1.46 -18.39
C MET A 5 8.10 2.17 -17.08
N ASP A 6 7.76 3.46 -16.95
CA ASP A 6 7.93 4.20 -15.69
C ASP A 6 7.11 3.55 -14.57
N LYS A 7 5.86 3.18 -14.83
CA LYS A 7 5.04 2.45 -13.84
C LYS A 7 5.64 1.09 -13.44
N ILE A 8 6.24 0.37 -14.37
CA ILE A 8 6.90 -0.91 -14.07
C ILE A 8 8.11 -0.66 -13.16
N TYR A 9 8.93 0.35 -13.45
CA TYR A 9 10.06 0.72 -12.60
C TYR A 9 9.61 1.08 -11.18
N ASP A 10 8.59 1.92 -11.06
CA ASP A 10 8.04 2.33 -9.76
C ASP A 10 7.48 1.13 -8.98
N ALA A 11 6.78 0.22 -9.66
CA ALA A 11 6.24 -0.98 -9.02
C ALA A 11 7.36 -1.92 -8.50
N ILE A 12 8.42 -2.12 -9.28
CA ILE A 12 9.56 -2.95 -8.86
C ILE A 12 10.28 -2.28 -7.67
N GLN A 13 10.42 -0.95 -7.66
CA GLN A 13 11.02 -0.23 -6.54
C GLN A 13 10.21 -0.38 -5.25
N LYS A 14 8.88 -0.42 -5.31
CA LYS A 14 8.02 -0.72 -4.16
C LYS A 14 8.25 -2.11 -3.57
N LEU A 15 8.80 -3.04 -4.34
CA LEU A 15 9.22 -4.36 -3.86
C LEU A 15 10.63 -4.38 -3.25
N GLY A 16 11.24 -3.20 -3.02
CA GLY A 16 12.54 -3.07 -2.36
C GLY A 16 13.75 -3.09 -3.31
N PHE A 17 13.54 -2.93 -4.62
CA PHE A 17 14.63 -2.76 -5.57
C PHE A 17 15.00 -1.29 -5.69
N SER A 18 16.29 -0.99 -5.84
CA SER A 18 16.72 0.37 -6.19
C SER A 18 16.39 0.69 -7.65
N GLN A 19 16.48 1.95 -8.02
CA GLN A 19 16.28 2.39 -9.41
C GLN A 19 17.24 1.67 -10.38
N TYR A 20 18.53 1.52 -10.00
CA TYR A 20 19.51 0.83 -10.84
C TYR A 20 19.28 -0.67 -10.90
N GLU A 21 18.87 -1.30 -9.80
CA GLU A 21 18.50 -2.72 -9.79
C GLU A 21 17.29 -2.97 -10.70
N SER A 22 16.27 -2.12 -10.64
CA SER A 22 15.09 -2.21 -11.51
C SER A 22 15.46 -2.10 -13.00
N LYS A 23 16.31 -1.12 -13.36
CA LYS A 23 16.78 -0.93 -14.73
C LYS A 23 17.60 -2.12 -15.22
N ALA A 24 18.51 -2.63 -14.39
CA ALA A 24 19.35 -3.77 -14.76
C ALA A 24 18.53 -5.05 -14.91
N TYR A 25 17.58 -5.32 -14.00
CA TYR A 25 16.72 -6.50 -14.10
C TYR A 25 15.83 -6.48 -15.35
N ILE A 26 15.21 -5.36 -15.68
CA ILE A 26 14.40 -5.21 -16.89
C ILE A 26 15.26 -5.37 -18.16
N ALA A 27 16.46 -4.80 -18.17
CA ALA A 27 17.37 -4.97 -19.31
C ALA A 27 17.77 -6.45 -19.52
N LEU A 28 17.93 -7.21 -18.42
CA LEU A 28 18.18 -8.66 -18.47
C LEU A 28 16.97 -9.43 -19.02
N LEU A 29 15.75 -9.08 -18.61
CA LEU A 29 14.53 -9.71 -19.14
C LEU A 29 14.39 -9.52 -20.65
N GLN A 30 14.81 -8.39 -21.16
CA GLN A 30 14.74 -8.08 -22.60
C GLN A 30 15.85 -8.78 -23.39
N ASN A 31 17.05 -8.90 -22.82
CA ASN A 31 18.22 -9.42 -23.50
C ASN A 31 19.14 -10.12 -22.50
N SER A 32 19.16 -11.44 -22.53
CA SER A 32 20.03 -12.28 -21.70
C SER A 32 20.42 -13.58 -22.44
N PRO A 33 21.52 -14.23 -22.10
CA PRO A 33 22.53 -13.85 -21.12
C PRO A 33 23.50 -12.78 -21.65
N VAL A 34 23.91 -11.85 -20.79
CA VAL A 34 24.84 -10.75 -21.10
C VAL A 34 25.94 -10.61 -20.08
N THR A 35 27.07 -9.99 -20.47
CA THR A 35 28.16 -9.62 -19.57
C THR A 35 27.80 -8.38 -18.74
N GLY A 36 28.54 -8.11 -17.66
CA GLY A 36 28.35 -6.87 -16.87
C GLY A 36 28.55 -5.60 -17.71
N TYR A 37 29.48 -5.63 -18.66
CA TYR A 37 29.68 -4.52 -19.59
C TYR A 37 28.46 -4.25 -20.48
N GLU A 38 27.94 -5.30 -21.10
CA GLU A 38 26.75 -5.21 -21.97
C GLU A 38 25.53 -4.78 -21.15
N LEU A 39 25.37 -5.29 -19.92
CA LEU A 39 24.30 -4.92 -19.02
C LEU A 39 24.35 -3.44 -18.67
N SER A 40 25.53 -2.90 -18.32
CA SER A 40 25.72 -1.47 -18.07
C SER A 40 25.27 -0.62 -19.25
N LYS A 41 25.69 -1.00 -20.46
CA LYS A 41 25.34 -0.27 -21.69
C LYS A 41 23.82 -0.30 -21.97
N ARG A 42 23.16 -1.44 -21.75
CA ARG A 42 21.73 -1.63 -22.07
C ARG A 42 20.82 -1.05 -21.03
N SER A 43 21.19 -1.16 -19.74
CA SER A 43 20.37 -0.66 -18.63
C SER A 43 20.55 0.84 -18.34
N GLY A 44 21.61 1.45 -18.87
CA GLY A 44 22.00 2.82 -18.53
C GLY A 44 22.56 2.95 -17.12
N VAL A 45 22.87 1.85 -16.43
CA VAL A 45 23.55 1.86 -15.13
C VAL A 45 25.04 2.17 -15.37
N PRO A 46 25.63 3.15 -14.65
CA PRO A 46 27.04 3.48 -14.80
C PRO A 46 27.95 2.27 -14.60
N ARG A 47 29.04 2.17 -15.39
CA ARG A 47 30.01 1.08 -15.28
C ARG A 47 30.62 0.93 -13.88
N SER A 48 30.82 2.02 -13.18
CA SER A 48 31.32 2.01 -11.80
C SER A 48 30.35 1.37 -10.81
N MET A 49 29.08 1.32 -11.14
CA MET A 49 27.99 0.83 -10.26
C MET A 49 27.50 -0.57 -10.65
N ILE A 50 27.74 -1.02 -11.88
CA ILE A 50 27.07 -2.21 -12.42
C ILE A 50 27.33 -3.48 -11.61
N TYR A 51 28.56 -3.68 -11.14
CA TYR A 51 28.91 -4.88 -10.38
C TYR A 51 28.31 -4.87 -8.97
N GLU A 52 28.18 -3.69 -8.36
CA GLU A 52 27.45 -3.55 -7.10
C GLU A 52 25.95 -3.88 -7.30
N VAL A 53 25.36 -3.39 -8.38
CA VAL A 53 23.97 -3.67 -8.74
C VAL A 53 23.75 -5.16 -9.03
N ILE A 54 24.67 -5.79 -9.75
CA ILE A 54 24.64 -7.24 -10.00
C ILE A 54 24.71 -8.02 -8.68
N ASN A 55 25.59 -7.67 -7.77
CA ASN A 55 25.68 -8.32 -6.45
C ASN A 55 24.37 -8.19 -5.68
N LYS A 56 23.78 -6.99 -5.62
CA LYS A 56 22.49 -6.77 -4.96
C LYS A 56 21.34 -7.55 -5.62
N LEU A 57 21.32 -7.66 -6.94
CA LEU A 57 20.34 -8.50 -7.65
C LEU A 57 20.55 -9.99 -7.34
N ASN A 58 21.80 -10.43 -7.23
CA ASN A 58 22.12 -11.80 -6.83
C ASN A 58 21.70 -12.09 -5.39
N ASP A 59 21.96 -11.18 -4.45
CA ASP A 59 21.55 -11.32 -3.04
C ASP A 59 20.03 -11.40 -2.89
N LYS A 60 19.30 -10.64 -3.73
CA LYS A 60 17.84 -10.74 -3.84
C LYS A 60 17.38 -11.97 -4.63
N GLY A 61 18.32 -12.75 -5.17
CA GLY A 61 18.06 -13.91 -5.99
C GLY A 61 17.27 -13.58 -7.27
N ALA A 62 17.46 -12.39 -7.83
CA ALA A 62 16.78 -11.93 -9.03
C ALA A 62 17.49 -12.36 -10.32
N ILE A 63 18.72 -12.85 -10.22
CA ILE A 63 19.54 -13.23 -11.35
C ILE A 63 20.23 -14.59 -11.15
N TYR A 64 20.63 -15.20 -12.25
CA TYR A 64 21.52 -16.34 -12.33
C TYR A 64 22.89 -15.87 -12.84
N LEU A 65 23.94 -16.39 -12.23
CA LEU A 65 25.32 -16.24 -12.70
C LEU A 65 25.64 -17.42 -13.62
N ILE A 66 26.06 -17.12 -14.84
CA ILE A 66 26.40 -18.13 -15.83
C ILE A 66 27.93 -18.13 -16.00
N PRO A 67 28.60 -19.22 -15.61
CA PRO A 67 30.05 -19.35 -15.78
C PRO A 67 30.43 -19.23 -17.25
N ALA A 68 31.20 -18.20 -17.58
CA ALA A 68 31.75 -17.92 -18.91
C ALA A 68 32.96 -16.97 -18.74
N GLU A 69 33.74 -16.80 -19.77
CA GLU A 69 34.81 -15.81 -19.82
C GLU A 69 34.53 -14.79 -20.93
N PRO A 70 34.08 -13.56 -20.56
CA PRO A 70 33.76 -13.07 -19.23
C PRO A 70 32.41 -13.64 -18.69
N MET A 71 32.25 -13.59 -17.34
CA MET A 71 31.02 -14.00 -16.65
C MET A 71 29.78 -13.36 -17.26
N LYS A 72 28.72 -14.15 -17.44
CA LYS A 72 27.41 -13.68 -17.95
C LYS A 72 26.31 -13.79 -16.89
N TYR A 73 25.27 -12.99 -17.09
CA TYR A 73 24.16 -12.85 -16.18
C TYR A 73 22.84 -13.06 -16.93
N SER A 74 21.90 -13.74 -16.30
CA SER A 74 20.56 -13.99 -16.82
C SER A 74 19.53 -13.70 -15.72
N PRO A 75 18.35 -13.19 -16.03
CA PRO A 75 17.34 -12.93 -15.01
C PRO A 75 16.71 -14.24 -14.52
N VAL A 76 16.32 -14.28 -13.28
CA VAL A 76 15.31 -15.23 -12.82
C VAL A 76 14.00 -14.86 -13.52
N PRO A 77 13.24 -15.81 -14.09
CA PRO A 77 11.96 -15.50 -14.74
C PRO A 77 11.06 -14.68 -13.84
N ALA A 78 10.41 -13.64 -14.40
CA ALA A 78 9.62 -12.68 -13.63
C ALA A 78 8.56 -13.35 -12.75
N GLN A 79 7.84 -14.34 -13.27
CA GLN A 79 6.85 -15.09 -12.51
C GLN A 79 7.49 -15.75 -11.28
N LYS A 80 8.60 -16.44 -11.44
CA LYS A 80 9.31 -17.11 -10.34
C LYS A 80 9.84 -16.14 -9.29
N LEU A 81 10.34 -14.97 -9.72
CA LEU A 81 10.78 -13.91 -8.82
C LEU A 81 9.62 -13.35 -8.01
N LEU A 82 8.51 -13.04 -8.66
CA LEU A 82 7.31 -12.48 -8.01
C LEU A 82 6.66 -13.48 -7.04
N GLU A 83 6.58 -14.76 -7.40
CA GLU A 83 6.10 -15.82 -6.49
C GLU A 83 6.96 -15.91 -5.23
N ARG A 84 8.30 -15.86 -5.37
CA ARG A 84 9.19 -15.90 -4.22
C ARG A 84 9.07 -14.66 -3.34
N ILE A 85 8.96 -13.47 -3.93
CA ILE A 85 8.74 -12.23 -3.16
C ILE A 85 7.41 -12.32 -2.41
N ARG A 86 6.34 -12.77 -3.06
CA ARG A 86 5.03 -12.96 -2.41
C ARG A 86 5.14 -13.90 -1.21
N ASN A 87 5.70 -15.07 -1.40
CA ASN A 87 5.85 -16.06 -0.32
C ASN A 87 6.67 -15.52 0.86
N ASN A 88 7.72 -14.72 0.60
CA ASN A 88 8.51 -14.09 1.65
C ASN A 88 7.72 -13.02 2.42
N ILE A 89 6.94 -12.20 1.70
CA ILE A 89 6.08 -11.19 2.32
C ILE A 89 4.99 -11.86 3.16
N ASP A 90 4.30 -12.86 2.62
CA ASP A 90 3.24 -13.60 3.30
C ASP A 90 3.80 -14.29 4.58
N GLY A 91 4.98 -14.92 4.48
CA GLY A 91 5.64 -15.52 5.64
C GLY A 91 6.00 -14.49 6.71
N THR A 92 6.49 -13.32 6.30
CA THR A 92 6.81 -12.22 7.22
C THR A 92 5.56 -11.66 7.89
N LEU A 93 4.48 -11.46 7.13
CA LEU A 93 3.21 -10.98 7.66
C LEU A 93 2.61 -11.96 8.66
N ASN A 94 2.55 -13.26 8.34
CA ASN A 94 2.05 -14.29 9.25
C ASN A 94 2.85 -14.36 10.56
N PHE A 95 4.18 -14.22 10.47
CA PHE A 95 5.04 -14.16 11.66
C PHE A 95 4.74 -12.92 12.50
N LEU A 96 4.63 -11.76 11.87
CA LEU A 96 4.35 -10.50 12.56
C LEU A 96 2.94 -10.48 13.18
N GLU A 97 1.92 -10.96 12.47
CA GLU A 97 0.57 -11.08 13.00
C GLU A 97 0.55 -11.87 14.30
N SER A 98 1.13 -13.07 14.32
CA SER A 98 1.18 -13.90 15.53
C SER A 98 2.01 -13.27 16.65
N SER A 99 3.11 -12.62 16.31
CA SER A 99 4.04 -12.05 17.31
C SER A 99 3.51 -10.74 17.90
N LEU A 100 2.91 -9.87 17.08
CA LEU A 100 2.40 -8.57 17.52
C LEU A 100 1.11 -8.72 18.33
N LEU A 101 0.21 -9.63 17.95
CA LEU A 101 -1.00 -9.93 18.73
C LEU A 101 -0.65 -10.38 20.17
N ASN A 102 0.42 -11.17 20.32
CA ASN A 102 0.89 -11.56 21.65
C ASN A 102 1.42 -10.38 22.48
N LEU A 103 2.00 -9.37 21.82
CA LEU A 103 2.48 -8.15 22.49
C LEU A 103 1.34 -7.20 22.85
N GLU A 104 0.31 -7.11 22.01
CA GLU A 104 -0.87 -6.25 22.26
C GLU A 104 -1.71 -6.75 23.42
N GLN A 105 -1.88 -8.08 23.58
CA GLN A 105 -2.62 -8.66 24.71
C GLN A 105 -2.05 -8.32 26.11
N LEU A 106 -0.83 -7.78 26.14
CA LEU A 106 -0.20 -7.32 27.40
C LEU A 106 -0.52 -5.85 27.76
N ARG A 107 -1.32 -5.16 26.95
CA ARG A 107 -1.72 -3.76 27.18
C ARG A 107 -3.23 -3.58 27.00
N GLU A 108 -3.99 -3.64 28.08
CA GLU A 108 -5.27 -2.93 28.17
C GLU A 108 -4.96 -1.44 28.36
N VAL A 109 -5.03 -0.66 27.31
CA VAL A 109 -4.94 0.80 27.41
C VAL A 109 -6.12 1.39 26.65
N ASP A 110 -7.04 2.02 27.37
CA ASP A 110 -8.00 2.96 26.76
C ASP A 110 -7.23 4.13 26.16
N VAL A 111 -6.94 4.09 24.89
CA VAL A 111 -6.21 5.16 24.20
C VAL A 111 -7.16 5.94 23.29
N ILE A 112 -7.28 7.24 23.57
CA ILE A 112 -7.76 8.19 22.56
C ILE A 112 -6.64 8.35 21.54
N SER A 113 -6.80 7.78 20.36
CA SER A 113 -5.81 7.86 19.27
C SER A 113 -6.13 8.99 18.30
N HIS A 114 -5.10 9.74 17.89
CA HIS A 114 -5.21 10.72 16.83
C HIS A 114 -4.54 10.16 15.56
N ILE A 115 -5.31 9.99 14.51
CA ILE A 115 -4.82 9.51 13.22
C ILE A 115 -4.75 10.68 12.25
N ASN A 116 -3.60 10.85 11.60
CA ASN A 116 -3.38 11.89 10.60
C ASN A 116 -3.28 11.27 9.20
N GLY A 117 -3.87 11.96 8.22
CA GLY A 117 -3.87 11.54 6.82
C GLY A 117 -5.21 10.95 6.37
N THR A 118 -5.76 11.51 5.30
CA THR A 118 -7.11 11.18 4.82
C THR A 118 -7.30 9.70 4.48
N GLU A 119 -6.28 9.06 3.91
CA GLU A 119 -6.35 7.63 3.55
C GLU A 119 -6.34 6.74 4.79
N LEU A 120 -5.47 7.02 5.76
CA LEU A 120 -5.39 6.27 7.02
C LEU A 120 -6.65 6.44 7.86
N VAL A 121 -7.14 7.67 7.98
CA VAL A 121 -8.40 7.95 8.69
C VAL A 121 -9.58 7.21 8.04
N THR A 122 -9.65 7.20 6.71
CA THR A 122 -10.73 6.49 5.99
C THR A 122 -10.63 4.98 6.21
N ALA A 123 -9.43 4.41 6.13
CA ALA A 123 -9.21 2.98 6.35
C ALA A 123 -9.62 2.57 7.77
N GLU A 124 -9.25 3.35 8.78
CA GLU A 124 -9.60 3.10 10.18
C GLU A 124 -11.11 3.18 10.42
N ILE A 125 -11.77 4.20 9.88
CA ILE A 125 -13.24 4.31 9.98
C ILE A 125 -13.92 3.08 9.37
N LEU A 126 -13.46 2.61 8.22
CA LEU A 126 -14.02 1.42 7.55
C LEU A 126 -13.81 0.16 8.40
N SER A 127 -12.64 0.00 9.03
CA SER A 127 -12.35 -1.10 9.96
C SER A 127 -13.29 -1.08 11.17
N LEU A 128 -13.45 0.08 11.82
CA LEU A 128 -14.37 0.24 12.94
C LEU A 128 -15.84 -0.10 12.57
N ILE A 129 -16.27 0.28 11.35
CA ILE A 129 -17.61 -0.07 10.88
C ILE A 129 -17.73 -1.59 10.67
N ASP A 130 -16.70 -2.24 10.14
CA ASP A 130 -16.70 -3.69 9.91
C ASP A 130 -16.66 -4.49 11.23
N GLU A 131 -15.96 -4.00 12.24
CA GLU A 131 -15.81 -4.63 13.55
C GLU A 131 -17.00 -4.41 14.50
N ALA A 132 -17.81 -3.38 14.26
CA ALA A 132 -18.95 -3.05 15.10
C ALA A 132 -19.94 -4.23 15.21
N LYS A 133 -20.29 -4.57 16.47
CA LYS A 133 -21.16 -5.72 16.80
C LYS A 133 -22.55 -5.33 17.30
N SER A 134 -22.67 -4.22 18.00
CA SER A 134 -23.93 -3.80 18.62
C SER A 134 -24.33 -2.37 18.26
N GLU A 135 -23.41 -1.43 18.37
CA GLU A 135 -23.70 -0.01 18.26
C GLU A 135 -22.52 0.71 17.58
N LEU A 136 -22.81 1.71 16.76
CA LEU A 136 -21.84 2.54 16.05
C LEU A 136 -22.28 4.00 16.09
N TRP A 137 -21.42 4.88 16.57
CA TRP A 137 -21.64 6.33 16.61
C TRP A 137 -20.71 7.01 15.62
N LEU A 138 -21.26 7.76 14.67
CA LEU A 138 -20.50 8.46 13.63
C LEU A 138 -20.75 9.97 13.73
N SER A 139 -19.68 10.74 13.67
CA SER A 139 -19.73 12.20 13.54
C SER A 139 -18.88 12.60 12.35
N VAL A 140 -19.51 12.93 11.22
CA VAL A 140 -18.82 13.06 9.93
C VAL A 140 -19.37 14.19 9.07
N TRP A 141 -18.54 14.68 8.17
CA TRP A 141 -18.94 15.64 7.14
C TRP A 141 -19.54 14.94 5.93
N HIS A 142 -20.48 15.60 5.24
CA HIS A 142 -21.17 15.04 4.07
C HIS A 142 -20.25 14.37 3.03
N PRO A 143 -19.11 14.95 2.60
CA PRO A 143 -18.26 14.30 1.61
C PRO A 143 -17.69 12.95 2.08
N GLN A 144 -17.41 12.81 3.37
CA GLN A 144 -16.95 11.54 3.96
C GLN A 144 -18.12 10.59 4.20
N ALA A 145 -19.26 11.10 4.69
CA ALA A 145 -20.46 10.31 4.92
C ALA A 145 -20.89 9.52 3.67
N ALA A 146 -20.87 10.15 2.50
CA ALA A 146 -21.23 9.49 1.25
C ALA A 146 -20.34 8.27 0.94
N LYS A 147 -19.05 8.31 1.31
CA LYS A 147 -18.11 7.21 1.11
C LYS A 147 -18.35 6.03 2.06
N LEU A 148 -18.99 6.28 3.20
CA LEU A 148 -19.25 5.27 4.22
C LEU A 148 -20.60 4.58 4.05
N ALA A 149 -21.49 5.10 3.19
CA ALA A 149 -22.89 4.68 3.09
C ALA A 149 -23.05 3.17 2.85
N GLU A 150 -22.28 2.58 1.96
CA GLU A 150 -22.34 1.15 1.64
C GLU A 150 -21.94 0.28 2.84
N LYS A 151 -20.86 0.64 3.54
CA LYS A 151 -20.36 -0.07 4.72
C LYS A 151 -21.32 0.04 5.92
N VAL A 152 -21.90 1.22 6.12
CA VAL A 152 -22.91 1.43 7.14
C VAL A 152 -24.12 0.56 6.89
N LYS A 153 -24.61 0.47 5.65
CA LYS A 153 -25.70 -0.42 5.27
C LYS A 153 -25.40 -1.89 5.55
N GLN A 154 -24.17 -2.32 5.31
CA GLN A 154 -23.71 -3.67 5.65
C GLN A 154 -23.71 -3.90 7.18
N ALA A 155 -23.30 -2.91 7.98
CA ALA A 155 -23.36 -2.97 9.44
C ALA A 155 -24.80 -3.06 9.95
N GLU A 156 -25.72 -2.27 9.42
CA GLU A 156 -27.17 -2.37 9.72
C GLU A 156 -27.72 -3.77 9.37
N GLY A 157 -27.29 -4.34 8.24
CA GLY A 157 -27.61 -5.72 7.86
C GLY A 157 -27.15 -6.77 8.89
N ARG A 158 -26.06 -6.51 9.62
CA ARG A 158 -25.61 -7.31 10.77
C ARG A 158 -26.33 -7.00 12.08
N LYS A 159 -27.36 -6.12 12.05
CA LYS A 159 -28.13 -5.65 13.22
C LYS A 159 -27.35 -4.72 14.14
N VAL A 160 -26.34 -4.03 13.64
CA VAL A 160 -25.66 -2.95 14.35
C VAL A 160 -26.55 -1.72 14.36
N ASN A 161 -26.76 -1.14 15.54
CA ASN A 161 -27.52 0.11 15.68
C ASN A 161 -26.60 1.29 15.31
N VAL A 162 -26.87 1.94 14.18
CA VAL A 162 -26.04 3.05 13.69
C VAL A 162 -26.70 4.39 13.99
N LEU A 163 -25.99 5.23 14.74
CA LEU A 163 -26.37 6.60 15.08
C LEU A 163 -25.36 7.55 14.42
N SER A 164 -25.82 8.50 13.65
CA SER A 164 -24.93 9.43 12.98
C SER A 164 -25.29 10.89 13.18
N MET A 165 -24.26 11.74 13.28
CA MET A 165 -24.36 13.18 13.18
C MET A 165 -23.63 13.62 11.90
N ILE A 166 -24.41 14.18 10.96
CA ILE A 166 -23.88 14.62 9.66
C ILE A 166 -23.89 16.14 9.57
N PHE A 167 -22.73 16.68 9.22
CA PHE A 167 -22.54 18.11 8.98
C PHE A 167 -22.55 18.38 7.46
N GLY A 168 -23.33 19.37 7.03
CA GLY A 168 -23.43 19.79 5.63
C GLY A 168 -24.73 19.38 4.97
N ASP A 169 -24.69 18.61 3.89
CA ASP A 169 -25.87 18.28 3.09
C ASP A 169 -26.88 17.40 3.87
N LYS A 170 -28.14 17.86 3.90
CA LYS A 170 -29.25 17.19 4.58
C LYS A 170 -29.77 15.94 3.84
N ASN A 171 -29.35 15.72 2.61
CA ASN A 171 -29.80 14.59 1.81
C ASN A 171 -29.01 13.29 2.08
N CYS A 172 -27.92 13.37 2.81
CA CYS A 172 -27.10 12.22 3.18
C CYS A 172 -27.58 11.64 4.51
N THR A 173 -27.83 10.34 4.56
CA THR A 173 -28.24 9.63 5.77
C THR A 173 -27.37 8.38 5.99
N LEU A 174 -27.02 8.11 7.25
CA LEU A 174 -26.29 6.92 7.69
C LEU A 174 -26.97 6.37 8.95
N GLY A 175 -27.76 5.34 8.81
CA GLY A 175 -28.58 4.85 9.93
C GLY A 175 -29.56 5.90 10.46
N SER A 176 -29.71 5.97 11.78
CA SER A 176 -30.47 7.02 12.46
C SER A 176 -29.66 8.31 12.47
N THR A 177 -29.99 9.22 11.56
CA THR A 177 -29.18 10.42 11.29
C THR A 177 -29.73 11.66 11.96
N PHE A 178 -28.88 12.40 12.64
CA PHE A 178 -29.09 13.77 13.08
C PHE A 178 -28.30 14.75 12.22
N HIS A 179 -28.95 15.72 11.63
CA HIS A 179 -28.30 16.76 10.83
C HIS A 179 -28.00 17.99 11.67
N HIS A 180 -26.73 18.40 11.69
CA HIS A 180 -26.31 19.58 12.44
C HIS A 180 -26.33 20.82 11.56
N ASP A 181 -27.19 21.79 11.87
CA ASP A 181 -27.49 22.98 11.05
C ASP A 181 -26.57 24.20 11.32
N TYR A 182 -25.64 24.12 12.27
CA TYR A 182 -24.90 25.27 12.77
C TYR A 182 -23.58 25.57 12.01
N MET A 183 -23.63 25.67 10.67
CA MET A 183 -22.41 26.08 9.99
C MET A 183 -22.73 27.16 8.95
N THR A 184 -22.28 28.39 9.23
CA THR A 184 -22.19 29.44 8.20
C THR A 184 -21.26 28.98 7.09
N ALA A 185 -21.55 29.35 5.86
CA ALA A 185 -20.76 28.99 4.66
C ALA A 185 -19.25 29.31 4.80
N GLU A 186 -18.86 30.24 5.67
CA GLU A 186 -17.49 30.63 5.97
C GLU A 186 -16.71 29.57 6.78
N VAL A 187 -17.34 28.93 7.75
CA VAL A 187 -16.69 27.88 8.55
C VAL A 187 -16.49 26.59 7.74
N VAL A 188 -17.42 26.30 6.83
CA VAL A 188 -17.30 25.17 5.90
C VAL A 188 -16.14 25.39 4.94
N LYS A 189 -15.98 26.60 4.38
CA LYS A 189 -14.85 26.94 3.50
C LYS A 189 -13.49 26.89 4.18
N ALA A 190 -13.40 27.33 5.44
CA ALA A 190 -12.15 27.33 6.19
C ALA A 190 -11.65 25.91 6.55
N ARG A 191 -12.54 24.91 6.64
CA ARG A 191 -12.16 23.52 7.01
C ARG A 191 -12.03 22.54 5.83
N ILE A 192 -12.59 22.86 4.66
CA ILE A 192 -12.51 22.01 3.46
C ILE A 192 -11.35 22.44 2.54
N GLY A 193 -10.81 23.66 2.74
CA GLY A 193 -9.75 24.26 1.91
C GLY A 193 -8.33 24.17 2.48
N GLY A 194 -8.07 23.32 3.48
CA GLY A 194 -6.74 23.10 4.06
C GLY A 194 -6.18 21.71 3.74
#